data_b0139c88c577306b4c5956698bb40342
#
_entry.id   b0139c88c577306b4c5956698bb40342
#
_cell.length_a   1.000
_cell.length_b   1.000
_cell.length_c   1.000
_cell.angle_alpha   90.00
_cell.angle_beta   90.00
_cell.angle_gamma   90.00
#
_symmetry.space_group_name_H-M   'P 1'
#
loop_
_entity.id
_entity.type
_entity.pdbx_description
1 polymer ?
#
loop_
_entity_poly.entity_id
_entity_poly.type
_entity_poly.pdbx_seq_one_letter_code
_entity_poly.pdbx_strand_id
1 'polypeptide(L)'
;DMRGLGLLDTKTIFKEAKTRTRIHGHISEEHNIYNLDNLSVEGYEIHMGTTENLGEAIPMITLEDGRTDAYMTKDGRVWGSYLHGIFDNEDLVFALVQDIMKEKGINPAENHLSIAEYKEIQYNKLADLIRNSLDMDAIYKVLFGEKKEMVRCAGKKDDTSGKGLVHIYCGD
;
A
#
# COMPACT_ATOMS: atom_id res chain seq x y z
N ASP A 1 -4.49 30.81 -11.37
CA ASP A 1 -3.58 30.44 -10.27
C ASP A 1 -4.32 30.46 -8.94
N MET A 2 -4.09 29.43 -8.13
CA MET A 2 -4.64 29.30 -6.79
C MET A 2 -3.53 29.07 -5.78
N ARG A 3 -3.56 29.78 -4.66
CA ARG A 3 -2.57 29.62 -3.60
C ARG A 3 -2.85 28.33 -2.83
N GLY A 4 -1.82 27.49 -2.64
CA GLY A 4 -1.87 26.31 -1.78
C GLY A 4 -1.74 26.65 -0.29
N LEU A 5 -1.65 25.62 0.54
CA LEU A 5 -1.50 25.76 2.00
C LEU A 5 -0.12 26.33 2.42
N GLY A 6 0.87 26.33 1.54
CA GLY A 6 2.22 26.81 1.82
C GLY A 6 3.02 25.90 2.76
N LEU A 7 2.70 24.60 2.78
CA LEU A 7 3.40 23.62 3.61
C LEU A 7 4.71 23.13 2.96
N LEU A 8 4.73 23.05 1.64
CA LEU A 8 5.88 22.67 0.84
C LEU A 8 6.15 23.77 -0.19
N ASP A 9 7.42 24.04 -0.46
CA ASP A 9 7.84 25.01 -1.47
C ASP A 9 7.80 24.40 -2.87
N THR A 10 6.59 24.11 -3.30
CA THR A 10 6.32 23.43 -4.59
C THR A 10 5.18 24.11 -5.33
N LYS A 11 5.14 23.92 -6.65
CA LYS A 11 4.08 24.38 -7.53
C LYS A 11 3.58 23.21 -8.37
N THR A 12 2.28 22.94 -8.33
CA THR A 12 1.65 21.93 -9.20
C THR A 12 0.99 22.62 -10.39
N ILE A 13 1.36 22.19 -11.60
CA ILE A 13 0.81 22.63 -12.86
C ILE A 13 -0.10 21.54 -13.39
N PHE A 14 -1.40 21.81 -13.44
CA PHE A 14 -2.37 20.87 -14.00
C PHE A 14 -2.23 20.73 -15.50
N LYS A 15 -2.39 19.50 -15.99
CA LYS A 15 -2.40 19.12 -17.40
C LYS A 15 -3.72 18.45 -17.76
N GLU A 16 -4.11 18.47 -19.02
CA GLU A 16 -5.33 17.79 -19.48
C GLU A 16 -5.21 16.26 -19.43
N ALA A 17 -4.00 15.75 -19.67
CA ALA A 17 -3.75 14.30 -19.63
C ALA A 17 -3.69 13.79 -18.21
N LYS A 18 -4.44 12.71 -17.94
CA LYS A 18 -4.40 11.99 -16.67
C LYS A 18 -3.37 10.86 -16.74
N THR A 19 -2.44 10.85 -15.82
CA THR A 19 -1.54 9.72 -15.59
C THR A 19 -2.27 8.68 -14.73
N ARG A 20 -2.18 7.40 -15.12
CA ARG A 20 -2.65 6.27 -14.33
C ARG A 20 -1.73 5.09 -14.62
N THR A 21 -0.77 4.87 -13.75
CA THR A 21 0.21 3.79 -13.92
C THR A 21 0.64 3.24 -12.58
N ARG A 22 1.00 1.96 -12.55
CA ARG A 22 1.76 1.39 -11.42
C ARG A 22 3.20 1.79 -11.61
N ILE A 23 3.84 2.22 -10.55
CA ILE A 23 5.20 2.72 -10.58
C ILE A 23 5.97 2.25 -9.36
N HIS A 24 7.27 2.08 -9.54
CA HIS A 24 8.22 1.74 -8.50
C HIS A 24 9.24 2.87 -8.38
N GLY A 25 9.84 2.95 -7.22
CA GLY A 25 10.87 3.92 -6.91
C GLY A 25 11.61 3.54 -5.63
N HIS A 26 12.44 4.43 -5.19
CA HIS A 26 13.17 4.30 -3.93
C HIS A 26 13.23 5.64 -3.22
N ILE A 27 13.32 5.59 -1.89
CA ILE A 27 13.56 6.77 -1.08
C ILE A 27 14.97 7.25 -1.35
N SER A 28 15.13 8.56 -1.62
CA SER A 28 16.42 9.18 -1.93
C SER A 28 17.37 9.14 -0.73
N GLU A 29 18.66 8.90 -0.97
CA GLU A 29 19.70 8.80 0.06
C GLU A 29 20.06 10.15 0.70
N GLU A 30 19.64 11.25 0.10
CA GLU A 30 20.08 12.60 0.49
C GLU A 30 19.60 13.04 1.88
N HIS A 31 18.73 12.27 2.51
CA HIS A 31 18.02 12.69 3.72
C HIS A 31 17.88 11.54 4.71
N ASN A 32 18.84 11.44 5.60
CA ASN A 32 18.84 10.51 6.72
C ASN A 32 17.75 10.86 7.77
N ILE A 33 16.51 11.10 7.26
CA ILE A 33 15.34 11.34 8.09
C ILE A 33 14.58 10.05 8.14
N TYR A 34 14.26 9.58 9.34
CA TYR A 34 13.47 8.36 9.60
C TYR A 34 14.12 7.03 9.16
N ASN A 35 15.45 6.97 8.95
CA ASN A 35 16.13 5.75 8.45
C ASN A 35 15.43 5.12 7.22
N LEU A 36 14.97 5.96 6.30
CA LEU A 36 14.23 5.55 5.12
C LEU A 36 15.11 5.35 3.88
N ASP A 37 16.42 5.63 4.00
CA ASP A 37 17.33 5.66 2.85
C ASP A 37 17.29 4.36 2.04
N ASN A 38 17.16 4.49 0.72
CA ASN A 38 17.11 3.36 -0.23
C ASN A 38 15.96 2.37 -0.08
N LEU A 39 14.97 2.66 0.76
CA LEU A 39 13.80 1.78 0.81
C LEU A 39 13.07 1.82 -0.54
N SER A 40 12.79 0.63 -1.06
CA SER A 40 11.94 0.48 -2.25
C SER A 40 10.51 0.81 -1.90
N VAL A 41 9.85 1.54 -2.80
CA VAL A 41 8.43 1.87 -2.69
C VAL A 41 7.72 1.55 -4.00
N GLU A 42 6.48 1.08 -3.89
CA GLU A 42 5.61 0.88 -5.04
C GLU A 42 4.24 1.49 -4.77
N GLY A 43 3.53 1.81 -5.83
CA GLY A 43 2.18 2.33 -5.74
C GLY A 43 1.59 2.69 -7.10
N TYR A 44 0.57 3.51 -7.07
CA TYR A 44 -0.10 3.98 -8.28
C TYR A 44 0.03 5.50 -8.39
N GLU A 45 0.57 5.96 -9.52
CA GLU A 45 0.56 7.37 -9.88
C GLU A 45 -0.79 7.68 -10.56
N ILE A 46 -1.64 8.47 -9.90
CA ILE A 46 -2.97 8.83 -10.42
C ILE A 46 -3.16 10.34 -10.24
N HIS A 47 -2.71 11.13 -11.18
CA HIS A 47 -2.83 12.59 -11.11
C HIS A 47 -2.91 13.25 -12.51
N MET A 48 -3.24 14.55 -12.51
CA MET A 48 -3.35 15.38 -13.71
C MET A 48 -2.46 16.61 -13.55
N GLY A 49 -1.15 16.43 -13.55
CA GLY A 49 -0.25 17.56 -13.39
C GLY A 49 1.19 17.15 -13.17
N THR A 50 2.03 18.17 -13.03
CA THR A 50 3.44 18.02 -12.72
C THR A 50 3.77 18.97 -11.58
N THR A 51 4.50 18.50 -10.58
CA THR A 51 4.94 19.30 -9.46
C THR A 51 6.38 19.72 -9.66
N GLU A 52 6.63 21.02 -9.54
CA GLU A 52 7.93 21.65 -9.63
C GLU A 52 8.38 22.06 -8.24
N ASN A 53 9.65 21.80 -7.91
CA ASN A 53 10.30 22.33 -6.70
C ASN A 53 10.67 23.80 -6.93
N LEU A 54 10.28 24.67 -6.03
CA LEU A 54 10.63 26.09 -6.10
C LEU A 54 11.95 26.43 -5.40
N GLY A 55 12.59 25.44 -4.75
CA GLY A 55 13.93 25.54 -4.23
C GLY A 55 14.16 25.04 -2.80
N GLU A 56 13.17 25.16 -1.92
CA GLU A 56 13.32 24.82 -0.49
C GLU A 56 12.89 23.39 -0.14
N ALA A 57 12.02 22.80 -0.97
CA ALA A 57 11.56 21.44 -0.74
C ALA A 57 12.62 20.41 -1.15
N ILE A 58 12.71 19.33 -0.41
CA ILE A 58 13.69 18.26 -0.62
C ILE A 58 13.02 17.10 -1.36
N PRO A 59 13.59 16.61 -2.49
CA PRO A 59 13.11 15.43 -3.17
C PRO A 59 13.16 14.20 -2.24
N MET A 60 12.08 13.44 -2.15
CA MET A 60 12.01 12.28 -1.25
C MET A 60 12.02 10.94 -1.97
N ILE A 61 11.37 10.84 -3.12
CA ILE A 61 11.26 9.58 -3.88
C ILE A 61 11.83 9.79 -5.28
N THR A 62 12.72 8.90 -5.69
CA THR A 62 13.18 8.78 -7.08
C THR A 62 12.47 7.59 -7.71
N LEU A 63 11.75 7.85 -8.79
CA LEU A 63 11.03 6.81 -9.55
C LEU A 63 11.98 6.09 -10.51
N GLU A 64 11.62 4.87 -10.95
CA GLU A 64 12.44 4.07 -11.88
C GLU A 64 12.68 4.77 -13.23
N ASP A 65 11.79 5.66 -13.65
CA ASP A 65 11.93 6.47 -14.86
C ASP A 65 12.80 7.73 -14.68
N GLY A 66 13.40 7.89 -13.51
CA GLY A 66 14.28 9.01 -13.14
C GLY A 66 13.54 10.28 -12.72
N ARG A 67 12.22 10.30 -12.71
CA ARG A 67 11.46 11.42 -12.17
C ARG A 67 11.49 11.44 -10.65
N THR A 68 11.28 12.61 -10.08
CA THR A 68 11.03 12.78 -8.64
C THR A 68 9.53 12.76 -8.38
N ASP A 69 9.10 11.95 -7.44
CA ASP A 69 7.82 12.08 -6.74
C ASP A 69 8.09 12.28 -5.26
N ALA A 70 7.17 12.88 -4.56
CA ALA A 70 7.29 13.31 -3.19
C ALA A 70 8.37 14.37 -2.92
N TYR A 71 7.96 15.32 -2.14
CA TYR A 71 8.81 16.37 -1.60
C TYR A 71 8.57 16.49 -0.11
N MET A 72 9.61 16.88 0.63
CA MET A 72 9.53 17.11 2.08
C MET A 72 10.17 18.42 2.50
N THR A 73 9.83 18.87 3.69
CA THR A 73 10.51 19.97 4.38
C THR A 73 11.88 19.52 4.89
N LYS A 74 12.80 20.46 5.11
CA LYS A 74 14.17 20.20 5.62
C LYS A 74 14.19 19.43 6.94
N ASP A 75 13.17 19.60 7.77
CA ASP A 75 13.03 18.88 9.05
C ASP A 75 12.29 17.54 8.92
N GLY A 76 11.87 17.17 7.70
CA GLY A 76 11.17 15.93 7.41
C GLY A 76 9.74 15.80 7.97
N ARG A 77 9.25 16.84 8.65
CA ARG A 77 7.95 16.77 9.36
C ARG A 77 6.73 16.89 8.45
N VAL A 78 6.91 17.49 7.29
CA VAL A 78 5.87 17.63 6.27
C VAL A 78 6.39 17.07 4.97
N TRP A 79 5.66 16.17 4.39
CA TRP A 79 5.94 15.62 3.07
C TRP A 79 4.65 15.27 2.33
N GLY A 80 4.74 15.18 1.04
CA GLY A 80 3.60 14.87 0.17
C GLY A 80 4.04 14.15 -1.10
N SER A 81 3.24 13.19 -1.54
CA SER A 81 3.48 12.35 -2.70
C SER A 81 2.19 12.15 -3.49
N TYR A 82 2.32 11.92 -4.78
CA TYR A 82 1.23 11.43 -5.63
C TYR A 82 1.19 9.90 -5.75
N LEU A 83 2.08 9.21 -5.06
CA LEU A 83 2.14 7.75 -5.03
C LEU A 83 1.02 7.21 -4.13
N HIS A 84 -0.09 6.81 -4.72
CA HIS A 84 -1.19 6.17 -4.02
C HIS A 84 -0.78 4.78 -3.53
N GLY A 85 -1.13 4.43 -2.30
CA GLY A 85 -0.75 3.17 -1.68
C GLY A 85 0.66 3.18 -1.09
N ILE A 86 1.29 4.36 -0.93
CA ILE A 86 2.63 4.47 -0.35
C ILE A 86 2.74 3.80 1.04
N PHE A 87 1.68 3.85 1.83
CA PHE A 87 1.63 3.18 3.14
C PHE A 87 1.30 1.68 3.08
N ASP A 88 1.14 1.10 1.89
CA ASP A 88 1.10 -0.36 1.71
C ASP A 88 2.52 -0.97 1.68
N ASN A 89 3.56 -0.14 1.62
CA ASN A 89 4.97 -0.55 1.69
C ASN A 89 5.36 -0.77 3.15
N GLU A 90 5.47 -2.03 3.56
CA GLU A 90 5.68 -2.43 4.96
C GLU A 90 6.95 -1.85 5.57
N ASP A 91 8.07 -1.90 4.84
CA ASP A 91 9.36 -1.41 5.30
C ASP A 91 9.32 0.11 5.57
N LEU A 92 8.66 0.86 4.69
CA LEU A 92 8.45 2.30 4.87
C LEU A 92 7.64 2.59 6.13
N VAL A 93 6.51 1.92 6.29
CA VAL A 93 5.62 2.12 7.45
C VAL A 93 6.33 1.71 8.72
N PHE A 94 7.04 0.59 8.70
CA PHE A 94 7.80 0.10 9.85
C PHE A 94 8.87 1.11 10.28
N ALA A 95 9.69 1.61 9.35
CA ALA A 95 10.73 2.59 9.64
C ALA A 95 10.14 3.90 10.20
N LEU A 96 9.09 4.44 9.58
CA LEU A 96 8.39 5.64 10.07
C LEU A 96 7.86 5.46 11.49
N VAL A 97 7.18 4.35 11.75
CA VAL A 97 6.61 4.06 13.07
C VAL A 97 7.70 3.90 14.11
N GLN A 98 8.79 3.20 13.80
CA GLN A 98 9.92 3.03 14.70
C GLN A 98 10.52 4.37 15.13
N ASP A 99 10.74 5.28 14.19
CA ASP A 99 11.31 6.59 14.50
C ASP A 99 10.35 7.46 15.31
N ILE A 100 9.06 7.46 14.98
CA ILE A 100 8.04 8.19 15.76
C ILE A 100 7.97 7.62 17.20
N MET A 101 8.02 6.30 17.36
CA MET A 101 8.02 5.66 18.69
C MET A 101 9.26 6.04 19.47
N LYS A 102 10.44 6.02 18.84
CA LYS A 102 11.71 6.45 19.43
C LYS A 102 11.66 7.91 19.89
N GLU A 103 11.15 8.81 19.04
CA GLU A 103 11.00 10.24 19.39
C GLU A 103 10.08 10.42 20.62
N LYS A 104 9.04 9.59 20.73
CA LYS A 104 8.08 9.63 21.84
C LYS A 104 8.51 8.83 23.08
N GLY A 105 9.67 8.17 23.05
CA GLY A 105 10.14 7.31 24.13
C GLY A 105 9.29 6.07 24.35
N ILE A 106 8.60 5.59 23.32
CA ILE A 106 7.77 4.38 23.35
C ILE A 106 8.61 3.22 22.83
N ASN A 107 8.69 2.13 23.61
CA ASN A 107 9.31 0.91 23.11
C ASN A 107 8.38 0.21 22.13
N PRO A 108 8.88 -0.14 20.92
CA PRO A 108 8.08 -0.90 19.96
C PRO A 108 7.70 -2.27 20.53
N ALA A 109 6.48 -2.71 20.25
CA ALA A 109 6.08 -4.08 20.56
C ALA A 109 6.93 -5.07 19.77
N GLU A 110 7.34 -6.17 20.39
CA GLU A 110 8.16 -7.21 19.74
C GLU A 110 7.41 -7.94 18.61
N ASN A 111 6.08 -7.94 18.66
CA ASN A 111 5.24 -8.60 17.66
C ASN A 111 4.41 -7.55 16.92
N HIS A 112 4.69 -7.36 15.64
CA HIS A 112 3.84 -6.64 14.72
C HIS A 112 3.23 -7.60 13.70
N LEU A 113 1.96 -7.43 13.43
CA LEU A 113 1.28 -8.11 12.35
C LEU A 113 1.63 -7.40 11.04
N SER A 114 2.09 -8.12 10.02
CA SER A 114 2.33 -7.53 8.72
C SER A 114 1.04 -7.05 8.07
N ILE A 115 1.14 -6.07 7.17
CA ILE A 115 -0.03 -5.58 6.42
C ILE A 115 -0.66 -6.71 5.59
N ALA A 116 0.17 -7.60 5.04
CA ALA A 116 -0.29 -8.75 4.28
C ALA A 116 -1.10 -9.72 5.16
N GLU A 117 -0.58 -10.08 6.34
CA GLU A 117 -1.28 -10.93 7.29
C GLU A 117 -2.59 -10.28 7.79
N TYR A 118 -2.55 -8.98 8.08
CA TYR A 118 -3.75 -8.25 8.47
C TYR A 118 -4.82 -8.27 7.36
N LYS A 119 -4.44 -8.00 6.10
CA LYS A 119 -5.35 -8.06 4.95
C LYS A 119 -5.97 -9.46 4.81
N GLU A 120 -5.17 -10.52 4.94
CA GLU A 120 -5.63 -11.90 4.85
C GLU A 120 -6.66 -12.24 5.95
N ILE A 121 -6.40 -11.80 7.17
CA ILE A 121 -7.36 -11.94 8.29
C ILE A 121 -8.68 -11.23 7.97
N GLN A 122 -8.64 -10.00 7.42
CA GLN A 122 -9.85 -9.27 7.08
C GLN A 122 -10.61 -9.90 5.91
N TYR A 123 -9.92 -10.41 4.90
CA TYR A 123 -10.54 -11.12 3.78
C TYR A 123 -11.23 -12.40 4.24
N ASN A 124 -10.61 -13.16 5.12
CA ASN A 124 -11.22 -14.37 5.70
C ASN A 124 -12.48 -14.03 6.51
N LYS A 125 -12.44 -12.99 7.35
CA LYS A 125 -13.64 -12.50 8.06
C LYS A 125 -14.76 -12.08 7.12
N LEU A 126 -14.43 -11.36 6.04
CA LEU A 126 -15.40 -10.97 5.03
C LEU A 126 -15.99 -12.18 4.30
N ALA A 127 -15.16 -13.15 3.93
CA ALA A 127 -15.60 -14.38 3.29
C ALA A 127 -16.55 -15.18 4.19
N ASP A 128 -16.27 -15.28 5.47
CA ASP A 128 -17.12 -15.96 6.44
C ASP A 128 -18.44 -15.21 6.65
N LEU A 129 -18.40 -13.88 6.71
CA LEU A 129 -19.61 -13.06 6.78
C LEU A 129 -20.51 -13.29 5.57
N ILE A 130 -19.94 -13.29 4.37
CA ILE A 130 -20.67 -13.54 3.11
C ILE A 130 -21.29 -14.94 3.11
N ARG A 131 -20.50 -15.98 3.44
CA ARG A 131 -20.99 -17.37 3.49
C ARG A 131 -22.13 -17.56 4.49
N ASN A 132 -22.08 -16.86 5.62
CA ASN A 132 -23.09 -16.96 6.67
C ASN A 132 -24.33 -16.11 6.40
N SER A 133 -24.23 -15.09 5.52
CA SER A 133 -25.31 -14.13 5.28
C SER A 133 -26.06 -14.36 3.98
N LEU A 134 -25.46 -15.09 3.02
CA LEU A 134 -26.03 -15.31 1.69
C LEU A 134 -26.29 -16.80 1.43
N ASP A 135 -27.31 -17.07 0.61
CA ASP A 135 -27.54 -18.41 0.05
C ASP A 135 -26.48 -18.70 -1.02
N MET A 136 -25.36 -19.24 -0.59
CA MET A 136 -24.24 -19.55 -1.47
C MET A 136 -24.59 -20.60 -2.52
N ASP A 137 -25.47 -21.55 -2.19
CA ASP A 137 -25.92 -22.58 -3.14
C ASP A 137 -26.72 -21.96 -4.28
N ALA A 138 -27.60 -21.01 -3.97
CA ALA A 138 -28.31 -20.24 -4.99
C ALA A 138 -27.38 -19.44 -5.89
N ILE A 139 -26.38 -18.78 -5.29
CA ILE A 139 -25.38 -18.02 -6.03
C ILE A 139 -24.58 -18.92 -6.97
N TYR A 140 -24.10 -20.06 -6.49
CA TYR A 140 -23.34 -21.00 -7.32
C TYR A 140 -24.17 -21.60 -8.44
N LYS A 141 -25.46 -21.88 -8.20
CA LYS A 141 -26.37 -22.33 -9.26
C LYS A 141 -26.52 -21.29 -10.37
N VAL A 142 -26.62 -20.03 -10.03
CA VAL A 142 -26.68 -18.94 -11.02
C VAL A 142 -25.39 -18.82 -11.82
N LEU A 143 -24.22 -18.91 -11.15
CA LEU A 143 -22.92 -18.73 -11.77
C LEU A 143 -22.51 -19.90 -12.67
N PHE A 144 -22.79 -21.14 -12.26
CA PHE A 144 -22.28 -22.33 -12.92
C PHE A 144 -23.35 -23.17 -13.61
N GLY A 145 -24.63 -22.81 -13.50
CA GLY A 145 -25.76 -23.59 -14.00
C GLY A 145 -25.99 -24.89 -13.21
N GLU A 146 -27.11 -25.57 -13.45
CA GLU A 146 -27.53 -26.76 -12.70
C GLU A 146 -26.65 -28.02 -12.92
N LYS A 147 -25.61 -27.97 -13.71
CA LYS A 147 -24.86 -29.17 -14.18
C LYS A 147 -23.36 -29.18 -13.85
N LYS A 148 -22.95 -28.75 -12.68
CA LYS A 148 -21.65 -29.20 -12.16
C LYS A 148 -21.83 -29.62 -10.72
N GLU A 149 -21.59 -30.90 -10.43
CA GLU A 149 -21.40 -31.38 -9.06
C GLU A 149 -20.34 -30.50 -8.43
N MET A 150 -20.74 -29.76 -7.39
CA MET A 150 -19.79 -28.95 -6.60
C MET A 150 -18.78 -29.90 -5.99
N VAL A 151 -17.56 -29.86 -6.45
CA VAL A 151 -16.44 -30.38 -5.68
C VAL A 151 -16.39 -29.56 -4.39
N ARG A 152 -16.95 -30.08 -3.33
CA ARG A 152 -16.77 -29.54 -1.99
C ARG A 152 -15.28 -29.59 -1.71
N CYS A 153 -14.62 -28.45 -1.73
CA CYS A 153 -13.32 -28.31 -1.11
C CYS A 153 -13.53 -28.49 0.39
N ALA A 154 -13.59 -29.75 0.83
CA ALA A 154 -13.49 -30.09 2.23
C ALA A 154 -12.08 -29.69 2.68
N GLY A 155 -11.96 -28.56 3.34
CA GLY A 155 -10.74 -28.21 4.05
C GLY A 155 -10.46 -29.31 5.04
N LYS A 156 -9.49 -30.19 4.73
CA LYS A 156 -8.86 -31.02 5.73
C LYS A 156 -8.17 -30.07 6.70
N LYS A 157 -8.70 -30.01 7.91
CA LYS A 157 -7.94 -29.58 9.07
C LYS A 157 -6.87 -30.64 9.28
N ASP A 158 -5.73 -30.48 8.70
CA ASP A 158 -4.51 -31.13 9.19
C ASP A 158 -3.97 -30.25 10.31
N ASP A 159 -4.26 -30.74 11.52
CA ASP A 159 -3.62 -30.31 12.75
C ASP A 159 -2.17 -30.74 12.66
N THR A 160 -1.29 -29.79 12.47
CA THR A 160 0.12 -29.65 12.85
C THR A 160 0.89 -28.80 11.83
N SER A 161 1.39 -27.67 12.32
CA SER A 161 2.27 -26.70 11.67
C SER A 161 1.58 -25.58 10.86
N GLY A 162 1.59 -24.41 11.45
CA GLY A 162 1.03 -23.16 10.93
C GLY A 162 1.73 -22.64 9.67
N LYS A 163 1.25 -23.04 8.51
CA LYS A 163 1.38 -22.35 7.24
C LYS A 163 0.29 -22.87 6.30
N GLY A 164 -0.90 -22.33 6.43
CA GLY A 164 -2.02 -22.66 5.54
C GLY A 164 -2.00 -21.76 4.31
N LEU A 165 -1.32 -22.16 3.26
CA LEU A 165 -1.52 -21.61 1.92
C LEU A 165 -2.85 -22.17 1.40
N VAL A 166 -3.85 -21.32 1.19
CA VAL A 166 -5.06 -21.72 0.46
C VAL A 166 -4.77 -21.57 -1.03
N HIS A 167 -4.47 -22.67 -1.68
CA HIS A 167 -4.43 -22.72 -3.14
C HIS A 167 -5.85 -22.85 -3.68
N ILE A 168 -6.35 -21.82 -4.36
CA ILE A 168 -7.53 -21.91 -5.20
C ILE A 168 -7.08 -22.41 -6.56
N TYR A 169 -7.31 -23.68 -6.87
CA TYR A 169 -7.17 -24.22 -8.21
C TYR A 169 -8.46 -23.96 -9.00
N CYS A 170 -8.39 -23.07 -9.99
CA CYS A 170 -9.35 -23.09 -11.09
C CYS A 170 -8.83 -24.13 -12.07
N GLY A 171 -9.46 -25.30 -12.11
CA GLY A 171 -9.23 -26.30 -13.16
C GLY A 171 -9.94 -25.90 -14.44
N ASP A 172 -9.32 -26.21 -15.58
CA ASP A 172 -9.71 -25.97 -16.98
C ASP A 172 -11.16 -26.33 -17.34
#